data_2a81e099d95e5fba7ce2cfdc00a98222
#
_entry.id   2a81e099d95e5fba7ce2cfdc00a98222
#
_cell.length_a   1.000
_cell.length_b   1.000
_cell.length_c   1.000
_cell.angle_alpha   90.00
_cell.angle_beta   90.00
_cell.angle_gamma   90.00
#
_symmetry.space_group_name_H-M   'P 1'
#
loop_
_entity.id
_entity.type
_entity.pdbx_description
1 polymer ?
#
loop_
_entity_poly.entity_id
_entity_poly.type
_entity_poly.pdbx_seq_one_letter_code
_entity_poly.pdbx_strand_id
1 'polypeptide(L)' 'MEFLRVIKDSDDLSKVIDMPKGLMNKKLEVIIFPYEDIEK' A
#
# COMPACT_ATOMS: atom_id res chain seq x y z
N MET A 1 -12.56 -8.72 -11.25
CA MET A 1 -11.81 -8.32 -10.07
C MET A 1 -11.54 -6.82 -10.08
N GLU A 2 -11.66 -6.20 -8.96
CA GLU A 2 -11.47 -4.77 -8.86
C GLU A 2 -10.24 -4.45 -8.02
N PHE A 3 -9.50 -3.43 -8.40
CA PHE A 3 -8.35 -3.03 -7.61
C PHE A 3 -8.18 -1.53 -7.67
N LEU A 4 -7.40 -0.99 -6.75
CA LEU A 4 -7.11 0.42 -6.67
C LEU A 4 -5.61 0.64 -6.70
N ARG A 5 -5.17 1.63 -7.46
CA ARG A 5 -3.76 1.98 -7.56
C ARG A 5 -3.62 3.47 -7.33
N VAL A 6 -2.86 3.84 -6.32
CA VAL A 6 -2.68 5.25 -5.95
C VAL A 6 -1.22 5.50 -5.59
N ILE A 7 -0.85 6.78 -5.60
CA ILE A 7 0.46 7.22 -5.14
C ILE A 7 0.26 7.94 -3.82
N LYS A 8 1.00 7.51 -2.80
CA LYS A 8 0.91 8.09 -1.47
C LYS A 8 2.29 8.26 -0.88
N ASP A 9 2.41 9.20 0.04
CA ASP A 9 3.63 9.37 0.79
C ASP A 9 3.76 8.28 1.84
N SER A 10 5.01 7.90 2.13
CA SER A 10 5.24 6.88 3.13
C SER A 10 4.73 7.31 4.50
N ASP A 11 4.73 8.61 4.78
CA ASP A 11 4.22 9.09 6.05
C ASP A 11 2.75 8.74 6.25
N ASP A 12 1.97 8.87 5.19
CA ASP A 12 0.55 8.52 5.26
C ASP A 12 0.35 7.04 5.49
N LEU A 13 1.16 6.23 4.83
CA LEU A 13 1.01 4.79 4.93
C LEU A 13 1.51 4.25 6.25
N SER A 14 2.52 4.88 6.84
CA SER A 14 3.07 4.40 8.09
C SER A 14 2.08 4.51 9.23
N LYS A 15 1.03 5.29 9.05
CA LYS A 15 -0.01 5.41 10.07
C LYS A 15 -0.93 4.20 10.10
N VAL A 16 -0.95 3.42 9.05
CA VAL A 16 -1.86 2.28 8.95
C VAL A 16 -1.13 0.96 8.82
N ILE A 17 0.12 0.96 8.39
CA ILE A 17 0.91 -0.26 8.28
C ILE A 17 2.32 0.01 8.76
N ASP A 18 3.01 -1.06 9.14
CA ASP A 18 4.42 -0.96 9.48
C ASP A 18 5.24 -0.76 8.22
N MET A 19 6.01 0.30 8.20
CA MET A 19 6.76 0.68 7.02
C MET A 19 8.23 0.35 7.22
N PRO A 20 8.83 -0.46 6.33
CA PRO A 20 10.27 -0.74 6.40
C PRO A 20 11.07 0.54 6.18
N LYS A 21 12.25 0.57 6.77
CA LYS A 21 13.09 1.75 6.67
C LYS A 21 13.43 2.13 5.23
N GLY A 22 13.58 1.14 4.39
CA GLY A 22 13.92 1.40 3.00
C GLY A 22 12.83 2.11 2.22
N LEU A 23 11.61 2.12 2.74
CA LEU A 23 10.48 2.75 2.08
C LEU A 23 10.05 4.03 2.74
N MET A 24 10.77 4.47 3.76
CA MET A 24 10.42 5.70 4.47
C MET A 24 10.83 6.92 3.66
N ASN A 25 10.15 8.03 3.89
CA ASN A 25 10.47 9.33 3.30
C ASN A 25 10.46 9.29 1.77
N LYS A 26 9.52 8.56 1.22
CA LYS A 26 9.39 8.41 -0.23
C LYS A 26 7.94 8.43 -0.63
N LYS A 27 7.70 8.71 -1.90
CA LYS A 27 6.40 8.47 -2.48
C LYS A 27 6.34 7.03 -2.93
N LEU A 28 5.22 6.38 -2.64
CA LEU A 28 5.07 4.96 -2.90
C LEU A 28 3.87 4.72 -3.78
N GLU A 29 4.00 3.73 -4.65
CA GLU A 29 2.86 3.26 -5.43
C GLU A 29 2.17 2.17 -4.63
N VAL A 30 0.88 2.36 -4.39
CA VAL A 30 0.09 1.46 -3.57
C VAL A 30 -0.94 0.78 -4.44
N ILE A 31 -0.98 -0.53 -4.37
CA ILE A 31 -1.96 -1.32 -5.11
C ILE A 31 -2.75 -2.14 -4.12
N ILE A 32 -4.07 -2.04 -4.19
CA ILE A 32 -4.96 -2.66 -3.22
C ILE A 32 -5.90 -3.61 -3.95
N PHE A 33 -5.95 -4.85 -3.48
CA PHE A 33 -6.84 -5.88 -3.99
C PHE A 33 -7.73 -6.38 -2.87
N PRO A 34 -8.95 -6.81 -3.18
CA PRO A 34 -9.75 -7.53 -2.18
C PRO A 34 -9.09 -8.86 -1.87
N TYR A 35 -8.96 -9.16 -0.60
CA TYR A 35 -8.32 -10.40 -0.18
C TYR A 35 -9.08 -11.62 -0.69
N GLU A 36 -10.39 -11.51 -0.73
CA GLU A 36 -11.24 -12.63 -1.13
C GLU A 36 -11.01 -13.06 -2.56
N ASP A 37 -10.59 -12.13 -3.41
CA ASP A 37 -10.40 -12.44 -4.82
C ASP A 37 -9.16 -13.26 -5.07
N ILE A 38 -8.21 -13.25 -4.14
CA ILE A 38 -6.96 -13.98 -4.35
C ILE A 38 -6.90 -15.24 -3.53
N GLU A 39 -7.91 -15.50 -2.75
CA GLU A 39 -7.94 -16.70 -1.92
C GLU A 39 -8.42 -17.88 -2.71
N LYS A 40 -7.85 -19.05 -2.43
CA LYS A 40 -8.24 -20.29 -3.12
C LYS A 40 -8.84 -21.28 -2.17
#